data_e2c6a8a137b712ecafaf9f8a25537d16
#
_entry.id   e2c6a8a137b712ecafaf9f8a25537d16
#
_cell.length_a   1.000
_cell.length_b   1.000
_cell.length_c   1.000
_cell.angle_alpha   90.00
_cell.angle_beta   90.00
_cell.angle_gamma   90.00
#
_symmetry.space_group_name_H-M   'P 1'
#
loop_
_entity.id
_entity.type
_entity.pdbx_description
1 polymer ?
#
loop_
_entity_poly.entity_id
_entity_poly.type
_entity_poly.pdbx_seq_one_letter_code
_entity_poly.pdbx_strand_id
1 'polypeptide(L)'
;MGGGEGEKETMTNGYMVYLLRILAAQGALASVYTDPEDPEGFSAGFVEAVDGQHVLMCDLSPWGQIDGWRVRRNQDVIQVLAGEEYEQRLAMLLAYHKQHHRCFFTEAPAEDTDLLLSVLLACKERGEIVSVIMGDDMITGRVLEANGLRLKLRLLDFFGREAEEETVTLREIEILEIATQEEQMYAVLEEMARQEMTLLSAQPTEDK
;
A
#
# COMPACT_ATOMS: atom_id res chain seq x y z
N MET A 1 -15.96 4.30 -36.58
CA MET A 1 -15.51 5.51 -35.90
C MET A 1 -15.29 5.15 -34.45
N GLY A 2 -14.10 4.72 -34.09
CA GLY A 2 -13.78 4.20 -32.74
C GLY A 2 -12.34 4.51 -32.33
N GLY A 3 -11.79 5.65 -32.79
CA GLY A 3 -10.39 6.01 -32.53
C GLY A 3 -10.15 7.15 -31.52
N GLY A 4 -11.18 7.75 -30.97
CA GLY A 4 -11.02 9.00 -30.20
C GLY A 4 -10.98 8.84 -28.67
N GLU A 5 -11.54 7.75 -28.13
CA GLU A 5 -11.61 7.57 -26.68
C GLU A 5 -10.32 6.95 -26.14
N GLY A 6 -9.79 5.92 -26.77
CA GLY A 6 -8.55 5.29 -26.33
C GLY A 6 -7.31 6.19 -26.42
N GLU A 7 -7.26 7.13 -27.39
CA GLU A 7 -6.15 8.11 -27.47
C GLU A 7 -6.23 9.16 -26.35
N LYS A 8 -7.43 9.58 -25.95
CA LYS A 8 -7.61 10.52 -24.82
C LYS A 8 -7.25 9.87 -23.48
N GLU A 9 -7.68 8.63 -23.23
CA GLU A 9 -7.32 7.90 -22.01
C GLU A 9 -5.81 7.68 -21.90
N THR A 10 -5.14 7.30 -22.98
CA THR A 10 -3.67 7.10 -22.99
C THR A 10 -2.92 8.41 -22.74
N MET A 11 -3.38 9.54 -23.30
CA MET A 11 -2.79 10.86 -23.05
C MET A 11 -3.02 11.34 -21.61
N THR A 12 -4.18 11.08 -21.04
CA THR A 12 -4.50 11.45 -19.65
C THR A 12 -3.65 10.64 -18.66
N ASN A 13 -3.51 9.33 -18.87
CA ASN A 13 -2.68 8.47 -18.05
C ASN A 13 -1.19 8.87 -18.13
N GLY A 14 -0.67 9.14 -19.32
CA GLY A 14 0.72 9.59 -19.48
C GLY A 14 1.01 10.91 -18.77
N TYR A 15 0.08 11.87 -18.79
CA TYR A 15 0.22 13.12 -18.04
C TYR A 15 0.18 12.90 -16.53
N MET A 16 -0.69 12.02 -16.03
CA MET A 16 -0.79 11.71 -14.60
C MET A 16 0.49 11.05 -14.09
N VAL A 17 1.02 10.07 -14.81
CA VAL A 17 2.32 9.42 -14.49
C VAL A 17 3.45 10.47 -14.45
N TYR A 18 3.50 11.37 -15.42
CA TYR A 18 4.50 12.46 -15.43
C TYR A 18 4.38 13.37 -14.21
N LEU A 19 3.16 13.78 -13.84
CA LEU A 19 2.91 14.61 -12.66
C LEU A 19 3.33 13.90 -11.36
N LEU A 20 2.94 12.65 -11.19
CA LEU A 20 3.31 11.84 -10.02
C LEU A 20 4.84 11.69 -9.90
N ARG A 21 5.56 11.51 -11.02
CA ARG A 21 7.03 11.46 -11.02
C ARG A 21 7.68 12.77 -10.57
N ILE A 22 7.12 13.92 -10.98
CA ILE A 22 7.60 15.21 -10.48
C ILE A 22 7.41 15.32 -8.98
N LEU A 23 6.25 14.92 -8.46
CA LEU A 23 5.96 14.96 -7.03
C LEU A 23 6.87 14.01 -6.24
N ALA A 24 7.12 12.79 -6.76
CA ALA A 24 8.06 11.85 -6.18
C ALA A 24 9.49 12.44 -6.11
N ALA A 25 9.97 13.04 -7.20
CA ALA A 25 11.29 13.66 -7.24
C ALA A 25 11.43 14.86 -6.27
N GLN A 26 10.34 15.53 -5.97
CA GLN A 26 10.29 16.65 -5.01
C GLN A 26 10.08 16.20 -3.56
N GLY A 27 9.73 14.92 -3.31
CA GLY A 27 9.27 14.45 -2.00
C GLY A 27 8.03 15.22 -1.54
N ALA A 28 7.14 15.55 -2.48
CA ALA A 28 6.00 16.40 -2.22
C ALA A 28 4.85 15.63 -1.55
N LEU A 29 4.17 16.30 -0.63
CA LEU A 29 2.90 15.85 -0.09
C LEU A 29 1.80 16.16 -1.11
N ALA A 30 0.99 15.16 -1.43
CA ALA A 30 -0.07 15.26 -2.42
C ALA A 30 -1.34 14.54 -1.97
N SER A 31 -2.49 15.02 -2.42
CA SER A 31 -3.78 14.35 -2.33
C SER A 31 -4.09 13.67 -3.66
N VAL A 32 -4.43 12.39 -3.62
CA VAL A 32 -4.71 11.55 -4.79
C VAL A 32 -6.13 11.04 -4.72
N TYR A 33 -6.89 11.31 -5.77
CA TYR A 33 -8.30 10.94 -5.94
C TYR A 33 -8.39 9.78 -6.92
N THR A 34 -9.18 8.76 -6.57
CA THR A 34 -9.34 7.55 -7.38
C THR A 34 -10.80 7.21 -7.69
N ASP A 35 -11.77 7.82 -7.00
CA ASP A 35 -13.19 7.56 -7.23
C ASP A 35 -13.87 8.82 -7.82
N PRO A 36 -14.36 8.78 -9.06
CA PRO A 36 -15.08 9.90 -9.66
C PRO A 36 -16.46 10.14 -9.03
N GLU A 37 -17.02 9.14 -8.33
CA GLU A 37 -18.32 9.25 -7.68
C GLU A 37 -18.21 9.75 -6.24
N ASP A 38 -17.01 9.66 -5.64
CA ASP A 38 -16.71 10.22 -4.32
C ASP A 38 -15.62 11.31 -4.40
N PRO A 39 -15.99 12.54 -4.75
CA PRO A 39 -15.05 13.65 -4.86
C PRO A 39 -14.46 14.11 -3.51
N GLU A 40 -15.00 13.63 -2.39
CA GLU A 40 -14.46 13.90 -1.05
C GLU A 40 -13.54 12.77 -0.58
N GLY A 41 -13.61 11.59 -1.23
CA GLY A 41 -12.75 10.43 -0.97
C GLY A 41 -11.40 10.56 -1.66
N PHE A 42 -10.35 10.80 -0.89
CA PHE A 42 -8.98 10.84 -1.39
C PHE A 42 -8.00 10.34 -0.34
N SER A 43 -6.83 9.94 -0.81
CA SER A 43 -5.68 9.65 0.06
C SER A 43 -4.68 10.78 -0.03
N ALA A 44 -4.06 11.11 1.08
CA ALA A 44 -3.00 12.12 1.11
C ALA A 44 -1.72 11.54 1.69
N GLY A 45 -0.58 11.84 1.06
CA GLY A 45 0.69 11.28 1.46
C GLY A 45 1.84 11.75 0.58
N PHE A 46 3.02 11.19 0.82
CA PHE A 46 4.21 11.45 0.02
C PHE A 46 4.27 10.47 -1.14
N VAL A 47 4.37 10.98 -2.37
CA VAL A 47 4.64 10.13 -3.53
C VAL A 47 6.11 9.72 -3.49
N GLU A 48 6.39 8.41 -3.50
CA GLU A 48 7.75 7.89 -3.33
C GLU A 48 8.36 7.32 -4.61
N ALA A 49 7.57 6.53 -5.35
CA ALA A 49 8.02 5.90 -6.58
C ALA A 49 6.86 5.74 -7.56
N VAL A 50 7.15 5.79 -8.85
CA VAL A 50 6.18 5.69 -9.93
C VAL A 50 6.78 4.96 -11.11
N ASP A 51 6.18 3.85 -11.52
CA ASP A 51 6.48 3.20 -12.79
C ASP A 51 5.43 3.53 -13.87
N GLY A 52 5.34 2.75 -14.94
CA GLY A 52 4.33 2.93 -15.99
C GLY A 52 2.92 2.53 -15.58
N GLN A 53 2.75 1.76 -14.52
CA GLN A 53 1.48 1.14 -14.11
C GLN A 53 1.05 1.51 -12.69
N HIS A 54 1.99 1.73 -11.77
CA HIS A 54 1.74 1.89 -10.36
C HIS A 54 2.40 3.13 -9.75
N VAL A 55 1.84 3.60 -8.66
CA VAL A 55 2.41 4.61 -7.77
C VAL A 55 2.48 4.05 -6.34
N LEU A 56 3.62 4.26 -5.69
CA LEU A 56 3.82 3.99 -4.26
C LEU A 56 3.75 5.31 -3.51
N MET A 57 2.92 5.34 -2.47
CA MET A 57 2.75 6.48 -1.59
C MET A 57 2.96 6.07 -0.13
N CYS A 58 3.59 6.95 0.66
CA CYS A 58 3.53 6.91 2.11
C CYS A 58 2.33 7.75 2.57
N ASP A 59 1.26 7.09 2.95
CA ASP A 59 0.00 7.76 3.26
C ASP A 59 0.02 8.41 4.65
N LEU A 60 -0.77 9.45 4.81
CA LEU A 60 -1.01 10.14 6.07
C LEU A 60 -2.48 10.05 6.45
N SER A 61 -2.74 9.78 7.71
CA SER A 61 -4.09 9.91 8.27
C SER A 61 -4.55 11.39 8.24
N PRO A 62 -5.86 11.67 8.33
CA PRO A 62 -6.37 13.04 8.44
C PRO A 62 -5.84 13.83 9.65
N TRP A 63 -5.24 13.14 10.61
CA TRP A 63 -4.60 13.69 11.81
C TRP A 63 -3.11 14.01 11.60
N GLY A 64 -2.58 13.80 10.38
CA GLY A 64 -1.18 14.04 10.04
C GLY A 64 -0.20 13.03 10.65
N GLN A 65 -0.64 11.81 10.88
CA GLN A 65 0.22 10.70 11.28
C GLN A 65 0.47 9.79 10.09
N ILE A 66 1.68 9.22 10.00
CA ILE A 66 2.01 8.24 8.96
C ILE A 66 1.10 7.02 9.12
N ASP A 67 0.46 6.63 8.04
CA ASP A 67 -0.47 5.50 7.94
C ASP A 67 0.02 4.46 6.93
N GLY A 68 1.30 4.13 7.00
CA GLY A 68 1.90 3.09 6.17
C GLY A 68 2.08 3.48 4.71
N TRP A 69 2.11 2.48 3.85
CA TRP A 69 2.31 2.65 2.41
C TRP A 69 1.20 2.00 1.62
N ARG A 70 0.90 2.62 0.47
CA ARG A 70 -0.04 2.08 -0.52
C ARG A 70 0.56 2.09 -1.91
N VAL A 71 0.40 0.97 -2.62
CA VAL A 71 0.63 0.90 -4.06
C VAL A 71 -0.72 0.89 -4.75
N ARG A 72 -0.88 1.76 -5.77
CA ARG A 72 -2.11 1.88 -6.57
C ARG A 72 -1.80 1.86 -8.05
N ARG A 73 -2.78 1.46 -8.85
CA ARG A 73 -2.65 1.55 -10.31
C ARG A 73 -2.77 3.02 -10.75
N ASN A 74 -1.87 3.48 -11.61
CA ASN A 74 -1.88 4.85 -12.14
C ASN A 74 -3.16 5.17 -12.93
N GLN A 75 -3.73 4.15 -13.59
CA GLN A 75 -4.97 4.31 -14.37
C GLN A 75 -6.19 4.67 -13.51
N ASP A 76 -6.17 4.32 -12.23
CA ASP A 76 -7.26 4.60 -11.30
C ASP A 76 -7.13 6.01 -10.68
N VAL A 77 -6.01 6.69 -10.91
CA VAL A 77 -5.79 8.06 -10.43
C VAL A 77 -6.46 9.05 -11.38
N ILE A 78 -7.51 9.72 -10.88
CA ILE A 78 -8.28 10.69 -11.66
C ILE A 78 -7.87 12.14 -11.44
N GLN A 79 -7.34 12.46 -10.25
CA GLN A 79 -6.87 13.79 -9.92
C GLN A 79 -5.76 13.74 -8.87
N VAL A 80 -4.83 14.67 -8.97
CA VAL A 80 -3.77 14.89 -7.98
C VAL A 80 -3.70 16.37 -7.65
N LEU A 81 -3.72 16.71 -6.37
CA LEU A 81 -3.51 18.05 -5.83
C LEU A 81 -2.25 18.06 -4.97
N ALA A 82 -1.50 19.16 -4.99
CA ALA A 82 -0.32 19.34 -4.16
C ALA A 82 -0.10 20.81 -3.84
N GLY A 83 0.31 21.09 -2.59
CA GLY A 83 0.59 22.45 -2.15
C GLY A 83 -0.64 23.27 -1.77
N GLU A 84 -1.82 22.67 -1.76
CA GLU A 84 -3.06 23.31 -1.34
C GLU A 84 -3.17 23.38 0.20
N GLU A 85 -4.23 23.98 0.72
CA GLU A 85 -4.43 24.18 2.16
C GLU A 85 -4.46 22.88 2.95
N TYR A 86 -4.98 21.80 2.34
CA TYR A 86 -5.07 20.50 3.01
C TYR A 86 -3.69 19.88 3.22
N GLU A 87 -2.84 19.84 2.19
CA GLU A 87 -1.47 19.33 2.29
C GLU A 87 -0.62 20.18 3.25
N GLN A 88 -0.81 21.52 3.23
CA GLN A 88 -0.13 22.41 4.17
C GLN A 88 -0.55 22.10 5.62
N ARG A 89 -1.83 21.89 5.88
CA ARG A 89 -2.34 21.47 7.19
C ARG A 89 -1.76 20.13 7.62
N LEU A 90 -1.71 19.13 6.74
CA LEU A 90 -1.12 17.83 7.06
C LEU A 90 0.37 17.95 7.39
N ALA A 91 1.13 18.76 6.65
CA ALA A 91 2.54 19.02 6.94
C ALA A 91 2.75 19.63 8.33
N MET A 92 1.88 20.56 8.75
CA MET A 92 1.92 21.14 10.10
C MET A 92 1.62 20.08 11.18
N LEU A 93 0.64 19.22 10.96
CA LEU A 93 0.28 18.15 11.91
C LEU A 93 1.39 17.10 12.00
N LEU A 94 1.98 16.69 10.88
CA LEU A 94 3.12 15.78 10.85
C LEU A 94 4.28 16.32 11.69
N ALA A 95 4.60 17.60 11.50
CA ALA A 95 5.64 18.29 12.29
C ALA A 95 5.29 18.35 13.79
N TYR A 96 4.01 18.61 14.13
CA TYR A 96 3.53 18.59 15.51
C TYR A 96 3.72 17.21 16.16
N HIS A 97 3.44 16.13 15.44
CA HIS A 97 3.64 14.76 15.89
C HIS A 97 5.12 14.33 15.90
N LYS A 98 6.05 15.19 15.45
CA LYS A 98 7.49 14.90 15.34
C LYS A 98 7.78 13.66 14.50
N GLN A 99 6.90 13.35 13.56
CA GLN A 99 7.11 12.29 12.61
C GLN A 99 7.85 12.82 11.38
N HIS A 100 8.63 11.95 10.78
CA HIS A 100 9.37 12.24 9.56
C HIS A 100 9.05 11.18 8.53
N HIS A 101 8.79 11.62 7.31
CA HIS A 101 8.65 10.72 6.18
C HIS A 101 9.91 9.84 6.07
N ARG A 102 9.68 8.54 5.95
CA ARG A 102 10.71 7.53 5.67
C ARG A 102 10.32 6.82 4.39
N CYS A 103 11.21 6.83 3.42
CA CYS A 103 10.95 6.13 2.17
C CYS A 103 10.89 4.62 2.40
N PHE A 104 9.99 3.97 1.68
CA PHE A 104 9.86 2.52 1.68
C PHE A 104 11.14 1.83 1.19
N PHE A 105 11.74 2.36 0.12
CA PHE A 105 13.02 1.90 -0.40
C PHE A 105 14.15 2.84 0.05
N THR A 106 15.29 2.26 0.41
CA THR A 106 16.52 3.03 0.66
C THR A 106 17.02 3.68 -0.62
N GLU A 107 16.91 2.94 -1.74
CA GLU A 107 17.19 3.43 -3.10
C GLU A 107 15.96 3.12 -3.94
N ALA A 108 15.39 4.12 -4.59
CA ALA A 108 14.21 3.94 -5.42
C ALA A 108 14.48 2.91 -6.53
N PRO A 109 13.51 2.01 -6.83
CA PRO A 109 13.64 1.10 -7.97
C PRO A 109 13.84 1.88 -9.26
N ALA A 110 14.56 1.28 -10.23
CA ALA A 110 14.70 1.87 -11.55
C ALA A 110 13.32 2.01 -12.24
N GLU A 111 13.14 3.03 -13.05
CA GLU A 111 11.85 3.37 -13.69
C GLU A 111 11.28 2.27 -14.61
N ASP A 112 12.12 1.38 -15.10
CA ASP A 112 11.78 0.24 -15.95
C ASP A 112 11.49 -1.05 -15.15
N THR A 113 11.58 -1.00 -13.82
CA THR A 113 11.24 -2.13 -12.94
C THR A 113 9.74 -2.14 -12.63
N ASP A 114 9.16 -3.32 -12.50
CA ASP A 114 7.80 -3.50 -12.00
C ASP A 114 7.75 -3.10 -10.50
N LEU A 115 7.13 -1.94 -10.23
CA LEU A 115 7.07 -1.35 -8.90
C LEU A 115 6.29 -2.23 -7.92
N LEU A 116 5.13 -2.76 -8.35
CA LEU A 116 4.31 -3.63 -7.50
C LEU A 116 5.09 -4.89 -7.10
N LEU A 117 5.74 -5.54 -8.06
CA LEU A 117 6.57 -6.70 -7.79
C LEU A 117 7.74 -6.36 -6.87
N SER A 118 8.41 -5.23 -7.08
CA SER A 118 9.54 -4.79 -6.25
C SER A 118 9.11 -4.57 -4.79
N VAL A 119 7.95 -3.96 -4.58
CA VAL A 119 7.35 -3.75 -3.25
C VAL A 119 7.01 -5.09 -2.60
N LEU A 120 6.36 -6.01 -3.31
CA LEU A 120 6.00 -7.34 -2.79
C LEU A 120 7.23 -8.16 -2.39
N LEU A 121 8.31 -8.11 -3.18
CA LEU A 121 9.56 -8.79 -2.86
C LEU A 121 10.22 -8.19 -1.61
N ALA A 122 10.19 -6.87 -1.45
CA ALA A 122 10.67 -6.20 -0.25
C ALA A 122 9.82 -6.54 0.98
N CYS A 123 8.48 -6.61 0.85
CA CYS A 123 7.59 -7.07 1.92
C CYS A 123 7.90 -8.50 2.34
N LYS A 124 8.13 -9.40 1.38
CA LYS A 124 8.54 -10.78 1.65
C LYS A 124 9.84 -10.83 2.46
N GLU A 125 10.85 -10.10 2.02
CA GLU A 125 12.18 -10.08 2.68
C GLU A 125 12.09 -9.54 4.12
N ARG A 126 11.27 -8.52 4.33
CA ARG A 126 11.05 -7.90 5.66
C ARG A 126 10.06 -8.67 6.53
N GLY A 127 9.33 -9.64 5.94
CA GLY A 127 8.26 -10.35 6.63
C GLY A 127 7.09 -9.44 6.99
N GLU A 128 6.79 -8.42 6.18
CA GLU A 128 5.67 -7.51 6.41
C GLU A 128 4.33 -8.20 6.17
N ILE A 129 3.32 -7.79 6.94
CA ILE A 129 1.92 -8.11 6.64
C ILE A 129 1.46 -7.12 5.57
N VAL A 130 0.71 -7.63 4.60
CA VAL A 130 0.13 -6.84 3.51
C VAL A 130 -1.35 -7.12 3.40
N SER A 131 -2.13 -6.11 3.03
CA SER A 131 -3.52 -6.27 2.58
C SER A 131 -3.59 -6.03 1.08
N VAL A 132 -4.28 -6.91 0.39
CA VAL A 132 -4.47 -6.89 -1.07
C VAL A 132 -5.94 -6.67 -1.35
N ILE A 133 -6.26 -5.60 -2.07
CA ILE A 133 -7.63 -5.22 -2.42
C ILE A 133 -7.83 -5.49 -3.91
N MET A 134 -8.92 -6.21 -4.23
CA MET A 134 -9.32 -6.64 -5.56
C MET A 134 -10.84 -6.48 -5.69
N GLY A 135 -11.30 -5.37 -6.25
CA GLY A 135 -12.72 -5.01 -6.27
C GLY A 135 -13.26 -4.87 -4.84
N ASP A 136 -14.29 -5.65 -4.50
CA ASP A 136 -14.91 -5.65 -3.17
C ASP A 136 -14.21 -6.61 -2.18
N ASP A 137 -13.24 -7.39 -2.64
CA ASP A 137 -12.54 -8.38 -1.82
C ASP A 137 -11.23 -7.81 -1.27
N MET A 138 -10.97 -8.08 0.01
CA MET A 138 -9.72 -7.77 0.68
C MET A 138 -9.19 -9.01 1.39
N ILE A 139 -7.93 -9.34 1.15
CA ILE A 139 -7.22 -10.42 1.84
C ILE A 139 -5.96 -9.88 2.51
N THR A 140 -5.71 -10.33 3.74
CA THR A 140 -4.56 -9.91 4.53
C THR A 140 -3.67 -11.08 4.88
N GLY A 141 -2.36 -10.92 4.74
CA GLY A 141 -1.42 -12.00 5.03
C GLY A 141 0.03 -11.63 4.78
N ARG A 142 0.89 -12.65 4.81
CA ARG A 142 2.32 -12.53 4.55
C ARG A 142 2.68 -13.06 3.17
N VAL A 143 3.55 -12.35 2.47
CA VAL A 143 4.02 -12.74 1.14
C VAL A 143 4.90 -13.98 1.25
N LEU A 144 4.44 -15.09 0.65
CA LEU A 144 5.22 -16.32 0.50
C LEU A 144 6.05 -16.31 -0.77
N GLU A 145 5.42 -15.96 -1.90
CA GLU A 145 6.04 -15.90 -3.21
C GLU A 145 5.41 -14.79 -4.04
N ALA A 146 6.21 -14.09 -4.82
CA ALA A 146 5.75 -13.13 -5.82
C ALA A 146 6.60 -13.25 -7.09
N ASN A 147 5.96 -13.13 -8.24
CA ASN A 147 6.60 -13.03 -9.56
C ASN A 147 5.74 -12.12 -10.45
N GLY A 148 6.19 -11.80 -11.65
CA GLY A 148 5.49 -10.88 -12.55
C GLY A 148 4.06 -11.26 -12.97
N LEU A 149 3.50 -12.40 -12.49
CA LEU A 149 2.16 -12.86 -12.80
C LEU A 149 1.30 -13.10 -11.56
N ARG A 150 1.87 -13.59 -10.49
CA ARG A 150 1.15 -14.10 -9.32
C ARG A 150 1.80 -13.72 -8.01
N LEU A 151 0.94 -13.52 -7.01
CA LEU A 151 1.27 -13.35 -5.61
C LEU A 151 0.69 -14.53 -4.84
N LYS A 152 1.49 -15.18 -3.99
CA LYS A 152 1.05 -16.20 -3.05
C LYS A 152 1.21 -15.68 -1.63
N LEU A 153 0.15 -15.73 -0.86
CA LEU A 153 0.08 -15.26 0.53
C LEU A 153 -0.19 -16.42 1.48
N ARG A 154 0.36 -16.32 2.69
CA ARG A 154 -0.15 -16.97 3.88
C ARG A 154 -1.16 -16.03 4.52
N LEU A 155 -2.44 -16.37 4.46
CA LEU A 155 -3.49 -15.53 5.01
C LEU A 155 -3.45 -15.49 6.53
N LEU A 156 -3.98 -14.42 7.09
CA LEU A 156 -4.29 -14.28 8.51
C LEU A 156 -5.81 -14.28 8.69
N ASP A 157 -6.29 -14.99 9.71
CA ASP A 157 -7.69 -14.92 10.11
C ASP A 157 -7.97 -13.62 10.90
N PHE A 158 -9.24 -13.39 11.23
CA PHE A 158 -9.69 -12.21 11.98
C PHE A 158 -8.96 -12.02 13.33
N PHE A 159 -8.37 -13.06 13.89
CA PHE A 159 -7.62 -13.03 15.13
C PHE A 159 -6.09 -12.99 14.94
N GLY A 160 -5.62 -12.76 13.73
CA GLY A 160 -4.20 -12.70 13.40
C GLY A 160 -3.49 -14.07 13.39
N ARG A 161 -4.24 -15.18 13.31
CA ARG A 161 -3.67 -16.53 13.23
C ARG A 161 -3.43 -16.90 11.77
N GLU A 162 -2.36 -17.67 11.53
CA GLU A 162 -2.12 -18.20 10.21
C GLU A 162 -3.29 -19.09 9.75
N ALA A 163 -3.78 -18.82 8.54
CA ALA A 163 -4.83 -19.56 7.85
C ALA A 163 -4.29 -20.26 6.61
N GLU A 164 -5.13 -20.45 5.61
CA GLU A 164 -4.78 -21.08 4.33
C GLU A 164 -3.81 -20.22 3.49
N GLU A 165 -3.27 -20.84 2.46
CA GLU A 165 -2.50 -20.15 1.43
C GLU A 165 -3.41 -19.79 0.27
N GLU A 166 -3.29 -18.57 -0.21
CA GLU A 166 -4.02 -18.09 -1.37
C GLU A 166 -3.07 -17.58 -2.45
N THR A 167 -3.48 -17.75 -3.70
CA THR A 167 -2.72 -17.25 -4.85
C THR A 167 -3.61 -16.38 -5.72
N VAL A 168 -3.20 -15.12 -5.89
CA VAL A 168 -3.89 -14.13 -6.70
C VAL A 168 -3.04 -13.68 -7.88
N THR A 169 -3.68 -13.16 -8.92
CA THR A 169 -3.02 -12.63 -10.10
C THR A 169 -2.64 -11.16 -9.84
N LEU A 170 -1.40 -10.76 -10.11
CA LEU A 170 -0.94 -9.38 -9.85
C LEU A 170 -1.80 -8.32 -10.53
N ARG A 171 -2.29 -8.59 -11.74
CA ARG A 171 -3.13 -7.64 -12.49
C ARG A 171 -4.51 -7.40 -11.88
N GLU A 172 -4.98 -8.28 -10.98
CA GLU A 172 -6.24 -8.13 -10.27
C GLU A 172 -6.09 -7.22 -9.04
N ILE A 173 -4.87 -7.01 -8.57
CA ILE A 173 -4.58 -6.15 -7.43
C ILE A 173 -4.83 -4.70 -7.82
N GLU A 174 -5.75 -4.05 -7.12
CA GLU A 174 -6.07 -2.63 -7.29
C GLU A 174 -5.27 -1.78 -6.33
N ILE A 175 -5.21 -2.22 -5.06
CA ILE A 175 -4.45 -1.58 -4.01
C ILE A 175 -3.69 -2.64 -3.23
N LEU A 176 -2.43 -2.34 -2.91
CA LEU A 176 -1.63 -3.07 -1.94
C LEU A 176 -1.36 -2.13 -0.76
N GLU A 177 -1.77 -2.53 0.44
CA GLU A 177 -1.53 -1.79 1.68
C GLU A 177 -0.45 -2.47 2.51
N ILE A 178 0.40 -1.66 3.17
CA ILE A 178 1.56 -2.14 3.91
C ILE A 178 1.74 -1.28 5.16
N ALA A 179 1.77 -1.92 6.31
CA ALA A 179 2.00 -1.26 7.60
C ALA A 179 1.06 -0.07 7.86
N THR A 180 -0.18 -0.10 7.31
CA THR A 180 -1.24 0.81 7.72
C THR A 180 -1.72 0.44 9.12
N GLN A 181 -2.62 1.21 9.69
CA GLN A 181 -3.18 0.89 11.00
C GLN A 181 -3.78 -0.53 11.05
N GLU A 182 -4.32 -1.02 9.94
CA GLU A 182 -4.90 -2.35 9.85
C GLU A 182 -3.83 -3.45 9.91
N GLU A 183 -2.79 -3.40 9.10
CA GLU A 183 -1.69 -4.38 9.15
C GLU A 183 -0.94 -4.32 10.48
N GLN A 184 -0.81 -3.12 11.08
CA GLN A 184 -0.23 -2.98 12.42
C GLN A 184 -1.10 -3.66 13.47
N MET A 185 -2.42 -3.56 13.38
CA MET A 185 -3.35 -4.29 14.26
C MET A 185 -3.18 -5.80 14.09
N TYR A 186 -3.11 -6.30 12.85
CA TYR A 186 -2.87 -7.73 12.60
C TYR A 186 -1.52 -8.19 13.15
N ALA A 187 -0.47 -7.39 13.09
CA ALA A 187 0.82 -7.72 13.68
C ALA A 187 0.74 -7.88 15.21
N VAL A 188 -0.05 -7.05 15.88
CA VAL A 188 -0.31 -7.18 17.33
C VAL A 188 -1.10 -8.46 17.63
N LEU A 189 -2.16 -8.73 16.87
CA LEU A 189 -2.98 -9.94 17.05
C LEU A 189 -2.18 -11.21 16.81
N GLU A 190 -1.34 -11.25 15.79
CA GLU A 190 -0.45 -12.39 15.51
C GLU A 190 0.53 -12.62 16.65
N GLU A 191 1.10 -11.57 17.23
CA GLU A 191 2.00 -11.70 18.39
C GLU A 191 1.25 -12.21 19.62
N MET A 192 0.05 -11.74 19.89
CA MET A 192 -0.80 -12.22 20.97
C MET A 192 -1.14 -13.72 20.79
N ALA A 193 -1.54 -14.14 19.59
CA ALA A 193 -1.84 -15.54 19.28
C ALA A 193 -0.61 -16.44 19.48
N ARG A 194 0.57 -15.95 19.10
CA ARG A 194 1.84 -16.66 19.28
C ARG A 194 2.21 -16.85 20.76
N GLN A 195 1.96 -15.83 21.57
CA GLN A 195 2.18 -15.89 23.04
C GLN A 195 1.22 -16.88 23.72
N GLU A 196 -0.07 -16.89 23.36
CA GLU A 196 -1.04 -17.87 23.87
C GLU A 196 -0.62 -19.31 23.57
N MET A 197 -0.20 -19.60 22.34
CA MET A 197 0.27 -20.94 21.95
C MET A 197 1.52 -21.36 22.75
N THR A 198 2.43 -20.43 23.01
CA THR A 198 3.64 -20.71 23.80
C THR A 198 3.29 -21.05 25.25
N LEU A 199 2.33 -20.36 25.87
CA LEU A 199 1.87 -20.61 27.22
C LEU A 199 1.16 -21.99 27.35
N LEU A 200 0.33 -22.33 26.35
CA LEU A 200 -0.36 -23.64 26.32
C LEU A 200 0.61 -24.83 26.16
N SER A 201 1.67 -24.65 25.37
CA SER A 201 2.69 -25.68 25.15
C SER A 201 3.64 -25.83 26.33
N ALA A 202 3.76 -24.85 27.22
CA ALA A 202 4.59 -24.85 28.40
C ALA A 202 3.89 -25.46 29.63
N GLN A 203 2.60 -25.79 29.58
CA GLN A 203 1.90 -26.48 30.67
C GLN A 203 2.35 -27.93 30.69
N PRO A 204 2.89 -28.45 31.86
CA PRO A 204 3.25 -29.86 31.98
C PRO A 204 1.99 -30.71 31.80
N THR A 205 2.07 -31.73 30.96
CA THR A 205 1.07 -32.81 30.92
C THR A 205 1.01 -33.43 32.31
N GLU A 206 -0.06 -33.16 33.08
CA GLU A 206 -0.37 -33.95 34.27
C GLU A 206 -0.67 -35.36 33.79
N ASP A 207 0.35 -36.23 33.83
CA ASP A 207 0.17 -37.67 33.67
C ASP A 207 -0.72 -38.19 34.81
N LYS A 208 -1.88 -38.68 34.44
CA LYS A 208 -2.79 -39.47 35.31
C LYS A 208 -2.43 -40.92 35.22
#